data_beff3cb041c4b8dca8152353b208beeb
#
_entry.id   beff3cb041c4b8dca8152353b208beeb
#
_cell.length_a   1.000
_cell.length_b   1.000
_cell.length_c   1.000
_cell.angle_alpha   90.00
_cell.angle_beta   90.00
_cell.angle_gamma   90.00
#
_symmetry.space_group_name_H-M   'P 1'
#
loop_
_entity.id
_entity.type
_entity.pdbx_description
1 polymer ?
#
loop_
_entity_poly.entity_id
_entity_poly.type
_entity_poly.pdbx_seq_one_letter_code
_entity_poly.pdbx_strand_id
1 'polypeptide(L)'
;MPTWLKVTIILIALFFALLVATIYMGYRAAMRLGEDAKTTGDEATAFAQGKESPACVDEAVARAVKCNKGDAFCLMRAQMFMMECLDHAKMPPDFCASVPAHNGFQIRNRWAADECARRGHPDDARCNQMLQTLQLHCSSKR
;
A
#
# COMPACT_ATOMS: atom_id res chain seq x y z
N MET A 1 46.28 32.61 -0.79
CA MET A 1 45.39 31.70 -0.02
C MET A 1 46.09 30.41 0.22
N PRO A 2 46.18 29.91 1.45
CA PRO A 2 46.81 28.64 1.76
C PRO A 2 46.00 27.48 1.13
N THR A 3 46.69 26.43 0.69
CA THR A 3 46.13 25.30 -0.05
C THR A 3 45.00 24.58 0.71
N TRP A 4 45.11 24.51 2.04
CA TRP A 4 44.09 23.88 2.88
C TRP A 4 42.74 24.65 2.83
N LEU A 5 42.75 25.98 2.73
CA LEU A 5 41.52 26.77 2.63
C LEU A 5 40.79 26.51 1.30
N LYS A 6 41.55 26.36 0.19
CA LYS A 6 40.95 25.99 -1.12
C LYS A 6 40.27 24.60 -1.07
N VAL A 7 40.95 23.65 -0.44
CA VAL A 7 40.42 22.28 -0.28
C VAL A 7 39.14 22.30 0.56
N THR A 8 39.12 23.05 1.67
CA THR A 8 37.93 23.15 2.53
C THR A 8 36.73 23.76 1.79
N ILE A 9 36.95 24.81 1.00
CA ILE A 9 35.89 25.45 0.21
C ILE A 9 35.31 24.47 -0.83
N ILE A 10 36.18 23.71 -1.51
CA ILE A 10 35.74 22.70 -2.49
C ILE A 10 34.92 21.60 -1.82
N LEU A 11 35.35 21.10 -0.68
CA LEU A 11 34.60 20.06 0.07
C LEU A 11 33.23 20.57 0.52
N ILE A 12 33.16 21.81 1.02
CA ILE A 12 31.88 22.43 1.41
C ILE A 12 30.97 22.57 0.19
N ALA A 13 31.50 23.06 -0.95
CA ALA A 13 30.71 23.21 -2.17
C ALA A 13 30.17 21.86 -2.69
N LEU A 14 30.99 20.79 -2.67
CA LEU A 14 30.58 19.45 -3.03
C LEU A 14 29.50 18.90 -2.08
N PHE A 15 29.65 19.12 -0.78
CA PHE A 15 28.66 18.71 0.21
C PHE A 15 27.29 19.37 -0.04
N PHE A 16 27.29 20.69 -0.29
CA PHE A 16 26.04 21.40 -0.63
C PHE A 16 25.44 20.94 -1.95
N ALA A 17 26.26 20.68 -2.96
CA ALA A 17 25.79 20.16 -4.24
C ALA A 17 25.11 18.78 -4.08
N LEU A 18 25.69 17.89 -3.27
CA LEU A 18 25.10 16.57 -2.94
C LEU A 18 23.79 16.73 -2.16
N LEU A 19 23.74 17.64 -1.17
CA LEU A 19 22.50 17.92 -0.44
C LEU A 19 21.38 18.41 -1.36
N VAL A 20 21.65 19.35 -2.24
CA VAL A 20 20.67 19.86 -3.20
C VAL A 20 20.21 18.75 -4.14
N ALA A 21 21.12 17.91 -4.63
CA ALA A 21 20.80 16.80 -5.51
C ALA A 21 19.89 15.74 -4.80
N THR A 22 20.19 15.41 -3.54
CA THR A 22 19.36 14.45 -2.76
C THR A 22 17.98 15.02 -2.47
N ILE A 23 17.88 16.30 -2.09
CA ILE A 23 16.59 16.97 -1.86
C ILE A 23 15.78 17.01 -3.16
N TYR A 24 16.39 17.35 -4.29
CA TYR A 24 15.72 17.43 -5.58
C TYR A 24 15.21 16.06 -6.04
N MET A 25 16.02 14.99 -5.89
CA MET A 25 15.60 13.63 -6.21
C MET A 25 14.46 13.16 -5.30
N GLY A 26 14.54 13.45 -3.99
CA GLY A 26 13.49 13.15 -3.03
C GLY A 26 12.17 13.86 -3.37
N TYR A 27 12.25 15.15 -3.72
CA TYR A 27 11.09 15.94 -4.13
C TYR A 27 10.42 15.38 -5.39
N ARG A 28 11.20 15.03 -6.42
CA ARG A 28 10.67 14.40 -7.63
C ARG A 28 10.02 13.04 -7.37
N ALA A 29 10.62 12.22 -6.50
CA ALA A 29 10.05 10.95 -6.12
C ALA A 29 8.71 11.13 -5.37
N ALA A 30 8.64 12.08 -4.44
CA ALA A 30 7.42 12.40 -3.70
C ALA A 30 6.28 12.89 -4.61
N MET A 31 6.59 13.73 -5.61
CA MET A 31 5.59 14.21 -6.58
C MET A 31 5.01 13.07 -7.42
N ARG A 32 5.83 12.13 -7.88
CA ARG A 32 5.36 10.95 -8.63
C ARG A 32 4.50 10.04 -7.76
N LEU A 33 4.90 9.81 -6.51
CA LEU A 33 4.10 9.01 -5.56
C LEU A 33 2.73 9.65 -5.28
N GLY A 34 2.68 10.99 -5.19
CA GLY A 34 1.42 11.72 -5.00
C GLY A 34 0.48 11.60 -6.20
N GLU A 35 1.02 11.66 -7.41
CA GLU A 35 0.25 11.51 -8.65
C GLU A 35 -0.26 10.07 -8.83
N ASP A 36 0.57 9.07 -8.56
CA ASP A 36 0.20 7.66 -8.57
C ASP A 36 -0.87 7.34 -7.49
N ALA A 37 -0.77 7.94 -6.31
CA ALA A 37 -1.74 7.78 -5.24
C ALA A 37 -3.11 8.36 -5.64
N LYS A 38 -3.13 9.56 -6.22
CA LYS A 38 -4.36 10.20 -6.70
C LYS A 38 -5.03 9.36 -7.79
N THR A 39 -4.26 8.92 -8.79
CA THR A 39 -4.78 8.09 -9.89
C THR A 39 -5.37 6.78 -9.36
N THR A 40 -4.69 6.13 -8.41
CA THR A 40 -5.18 4.90 -7.76
C THR A 40 -6.46 5.15 -6.97
N GLY A 41 -6.56 6.28 -6.27
CA GLY A 41 -7.76 6.68 -5.53
C GLY A 41 -8.96 6.94 -6.44
N ASP A 42 -8.77 7.70 -7.52
CA ASP A 42 -9.82 7.99 -8.50
C ASP A 42 -10.32 6.68 -9.16
N GLU A 43 -9.42 5.77 -9.49
CA GLU A 43 -9.76 4.45 -10.04
C GLU A 43 -10.53 3.59 -9.03
N ALA A 44 -10.11 3.57 -7.76
CA ALA A 44 -10.76 2.81 -6.70
C ALA A 44 -12.18 3.33 -6.43
N THR A 45 -12.34 4.65 -6.38
CA THR A 45 -13.64 5.31 -6.22
C THR A 45 -14.58 4.98 -7.39
N ALA A 46 -14.08 5.06 -8.63
CA ALA A 46 -14.85 4.70 -9.81
C ALA A 46 -15.26 3.22 -9.81
N PHE A 47 -14.36 2.33 -9.39
CA PHE A 47 -14.62 0.90 -9.27
C PHE A 47 -15.67 0.59 -8.19
N ALA A 48 -15.64 1.31 -7.07
CA ALA A 48 -16.56 1.12 -5.95
C ALA A 48 -18.02 1.46 -6.28
N GLN A 49 -18.25 2.33 -7.29
CA GLN A 49 -19.60 2.75 -7.67
C GLN A 49 -20.50 1.56 -8.02
N GLY A 50 -21.59 1.42 -7.26
CA GLY A 50 -22.57 0.35 -7.44
C GLY A 50 -22.10 -1.04 -7.03
N LYS A 51 -20.94 -1.15 -6.37
CA LYS A 51 -20.38 -2.43 -5.89
C LYS A 51 -20.42 -2.54 -4.38
N GLU A 52 -20.37 -3.78 -3.90
CA GLU A 52 -20.26 -4.10 -2.48
C GLU A 52 -18.79 -4.32 -2.07
N SER A 53 -18.48 -4.13 -0.79
CA SER A 53 -17.14 -4.27 -0.22
C SER A 53 -16.40 -5.57 -0.58
N PRO A 54 -17.04 -6.76 -0.68
CA PRO A 54 -16.35 -7.97 -1.13
C PRO A 54 -15.69 -7.84 -2.51
N ALA A 55 -16.31 -7.13 -3.45
CA ALA A 55 -15.75 -6.92 -4.78
C ALA A 55 -14.46 -6.08 -4.74
N CYS A 56 -14.36 -5.12 -3.82
CA CYS A 56 -13.13 -4.36 -3.59
C CYS A 56 -11.98 -5.24 -3.11
N VAL A 57 -12.28 -6.18 -2.20
CA VAL A 57 -11.27 -7.12 -1.69
C VAL A 57 -10.78 -8.05 -2.80
N ASP A 58 -11.70 -8.60 -3.58
CA ASP A 58 -11.36 -9.52 -4.66
C ASP A 58 -10.50 -8.84 -5.73
N GLU A 59 -10.85 -7.63 -6.14
CA GLU A 59 -10.06 -6.84 -7.10
C GLU A 59 -8.68 -6.48 -6.54
N ALA A 60 -8.61 -6.04 -5.27
CA ALA A 60 -7.34 -5.70 -4.63
C ALA A 60 -6.40 -6.90 -4.52
N VAL A 61 -6.93 -8.07 -4.15
CA VAL A 61 -6.18 -9.33 -4.13
C VAL A 61 -5.70 -9.68 -5.54
N ALA A 62 -6.58 -9.60 -6.55
CA ALA A 62 -6.23 -9.88 -7.94
C ALA A 62 -5.10 -8.97 -8.47
N ARG A 63 -5.07 -7.71 -8.04
CA ARG A 63 -3.98 -6.78 -8.34
C ARG A 63 -2.69 -7.16 -7.62
N ALA A 64 -2.78 -7.44 -6.32
CA ALA A 64 -1.63 -7.76 -5.48
C ALA A 64 -0.88 -9.02 -5.97
N VAL A 65 -1.61 -10.08 -6.32
CA VAL A 65 -1.00 -11.34 -6.79
C VAL A 65 -0.31 -11.23 -8.14
N LYS A 66 -0.64 -10.20 -8.95
CA LYS A 66 0.05 -9.88 -10.20
C LYS A 66 1.36 -9.12 -9.99
N CYS A 67 1.59 -8.53 -8.82
CA CYS A 67 2.82 -7.84 -8.52
C CYS A 67 4.02 -8.80 -8.56
N ASN A 68 5.18 -8.33 -9.02
CA ASN A 68 6.39 -9.11 -8.91
C ASN A 68 6.78 -9.32 -7.45
N LYS A 69 7.42 -10.45 -7.15
CA LYS A 69 7.93 -10.69 -5.79
C LYS A 69 8.95 -9.61 -5.42
N GLY A 70 8.70 -8.94 -4.28
CA GLY A 70 9.56 -7.85 -3.80
C GLY A 70 9.19 -6.46 -4.32
N ASP A 71 8.20 -6.33 -5.20
CA ASP A 71 7.70 -5.03 -5.64
C ASP A 71 6.78 -4.40 -4.59
N ALA A 72 7.39 -3.74 -3.61
CA ALA A 72 6.69 -3.08 -2.52
C ALA A 72 5.76 -1.94 -3.02
N PHE A 73 6.13 -1.23 -4.08
CA PHE A 73 5.31 -0.14 -4.62
C PHE A 73 4.03 -0.66 -5.29
N CYS A 74 4.13 -1.74 -6.06
CA CYS A 74 2.95 -2.39 -6.64
C CYS A 74 1.99 -2.86 -5.54
N LEU A 75 2.51 -3.50 -4.51
CA LEU A 75 1.70 -4.00 -3.40
C LEU A 75 1.07 -2.86 -2.59
N MET A 76 1.81 -1.78 -2.35
CA MET A 76 1.29 -0.58 -1.69
C MET A 76 0.13 0.05 -2.49
N ARG A 77 0.23 0.14 -3.82
CA ARG A 77 -0.87 0.63 -4.67
C ARG A 77 -2.11 -0.26 -4.57
N ALA A 78 -1.94 -1.60 -4.54
CA ALA A 78 -3.06 -2.51 -4.34
C ALA A 78 -3.73 -2.31 -2.96
N GLN A 79 -2.94 -2.05 -1.91
CA GLN A 79 -3.48 -1.73 -0.57
C GLN A 79 -4.24 -0.41 -0.56
N MET A 80 -3.69 0.65 -1.16
CA MET A 80 -4.35 1.95 -1.28
C MET A 80 -5.66 1.83 -2.06
N PHE A 81 -5.64 1.11 -3.19
CA PHE A 81 -6.85 0.82 -3.95
C PHE A 81 -7.92 0.15 -3.08
N MET A 82 -7.55 -0.88 -2.31
CA MET A 82 -8.49 -1.59 -1.44
C MET A 82 -9.12 -0.67 -0.40
N MET A 83 -8.30 0.12 0.29
CA MET A 83 -8.78 1.01 1.34
C MET A 83 -9.75 2.06 0.79
N GLU A 84 -9.38 2.72 -0.30
CA GLU A 84 -10.21 3.73 -0.95
C GLU A 84 -11.50 3.13 -1.49
N CYS A 85 -11.42 1.95 -2.13
CA CYS A 85 -12.58 1.23 -2.63
C CYS A 85 -13.55 0.85 -1.50
N LEU A 86 -13.06 0.34 -0.38
CA LEU A 86 -13.88 -0.03 0.79
C LEU A 86 -14.57 1.17 1.43
N ASP A 87 -13.95 2.35 1.39
CA ASP A 87 -14.54 3.57 1.93
C ASP A 87 -15.70 4.11 1.07
N HIS A 88 -15.72 3.79 -0.22
CA HIS A 88 -16.75 4.24 -1.16
C HIS A 88 -17.75 3.14 -1.58
N ALA A 89 -17.44 1.87 -1.34
CA ALA A 89 -18.35 0.76 -1.67
C ALA A 89 -19.46 0.59 -0.63
N LYS A 90 -20.56 -0.01 -1.06
CA LYS A 90 -21.64 -0.38 -0.14
C LYS A 90 -21.17 -1.52 0.78
N MET A 91 -21.11 -1.25 2.07
CA MET A 91 -20.68 -2.24 3.07
C MET A 91 -21.89 -3.04 3.56
N PRO A 92 -21.95 -4.36 3.32
CA PRO A 92 -22.96 -5.20 3.93
C PRO A 92 -22.83 -5.20 5.47
N PRO A 93 -23.94 -5.29 6.22
CA PRO A 93 -23.91 -5.21 7.70
C PRO A 93 -22.97 -6.23 8.35
N ASP A 94 -22.88 -7.43 7.78
CA ASP A 94 -22.10 -8.53 8.33
C ASP A 94 -20.70 -8.66 7.73
N PHE A 95 -20.29 -7.74 6.85
CA PHE A 95 -19.02 -7.84 6.15
C PHE A 95 -17.82 -7.88 7.12
N CYS A 96 -17.72 -6.91 8.00
CA CYS A 96 -16.66 -6.88 8.99
C CYS A 96 -16.89 -7.83 10.18
N ALA A 97 -18.10 -8.34 10.37
CA ALA A 97 -18.38 -9.32 11.43
C ALA A 97 -17.70 -10.68 11.14
N SER A 98 -17.55 -11.03 9.85
CA SER A 98 -16.87 -12.26 9.42
C SER A 98 -15.33 -12.15 9.47
N VAL A 99 -14.78 -10.96 9.64
CA VAL A 99 -13.33 -10.71 9.70
C VAL A 99 -12.88 -10.77 11.16
N PRO A 100 -11.89 -11.60 11.55
CA PRO A 100 -11.44 -11.67 12.93
C PRO A 100 -10.81 -10.36 13.39
N ALA A 101 -10.98 -10.05 14.67
CA ALA A 101 -10.38 -8.88 15.29
C ALA A 101 -8.84 -8.93 15.22
N HIS A 102 -8.19 -7.77 15.16
CA HIS A 102 -6.75 -7.64 14.98
C HIS A 102 -5.88 -8.19 16.15
N ASN A 103 -6.47 -8.67 17.21
CA ASN A 103 -5.85 -8.98 18.51
C ASN A 103 -5.29 -10.41 18.65
N GLY A 104 -5.05 -11.16 17.60
CA GLY A 104 -4.44 -12.49 17.71
C GLY A 104 -3.59 -12.83 16.50
N PHE A 105 -2.27 -12.72 16.63
CA PHE A 105 -1.35 -12.93 15.50
C PHE A 105 -1.57 -14.30 14.80
N GLN A 106 -1.73 -15.37 15.56
CA GLN A 106 -1.93 -16.71 14.98
C GLN A 106 -3.30 -16.88 14.32
N ILE A 107 -4.36 -16.40 14.96
CA ILE A 107 -5.75 -16.47 14.44
C ILE A 107 -5.85 -15.65 13.17
N ARG A 108 -5.24 -14.48 13.16
CA ARG A 108 -5.20 -13.56 12.02
C ARG A 108 -4.53 -14.18 10.81
N ASN A 109 -3.36 -14.76 10.99
CA ASN A 109 -2.60 -15.35 9.88
C ASN A 109 -3.29 -16.58 9.30
N ARG A 110 -3.88 -17.44 10.16
CA ARG A 110 -4.63 -18.62 9.72
C ARG A 110 -5.85 -18.22 8.91
N TRP A 111 -6.64 -17.28 9.41
CA TRP A 111 -7.82 -16.77 8.69
C TRP A 111 -7.43 -16.19 7.32
N ALA A 112 -6.38 -15.38 7.25
CA ALA A 112 -5.92 -14.81 5.99
C ALA A 112 -5.47 -15.90 5.01
N ALA A 113 -4.74 -16.93 5.48
CA ALA A 113 -4.32 -18.05 4.65
C ALA A 113 -5.51 -18.87 4.11
N ASP A 114 -6.48 -19.17 4.97
CA ASP A 114 -7.70 -19.91 4.59
C ASP A 114 -8.52 -19.10 3.57
N GLU A 115 -8.62 -17.79 3.76
CA GLU A 115 -9.35 -16.90 2.86
C GLU A 115 -8.65 -16.75 1.51
N CYS A 116 -7.31 -16.69 1.49
CA CYS A 116 -6.54 -16.71 0.26
C CYS A 116 -6.67 -18.04 -0.49
N ALA A 117 -6.69 -19.17 0.22
CA ALA A 117 -6.90 -20.47 -0.39
C ALA A 117 -8.30 -20.57 -1.05
N ARG A 118 -9.35 -20.02 -0.41
CA ARG A 118 -10.69 -19.94 -0.99
C ARG A 118 -10.76 -19.11 -2.26
N ARG A 119 -9.90 -18.09 -2.39
CA ARG A 119 -9.77 -17.25 -3.59
C ARG A 119 -8.84 -17.83 -4.66
N GLY A 120 -8.33 -19.06 -4.46
CA GLY A 120 -7.44 -19.72 -5.42
C GLY A 120 -5.97 -19.28 -5.33
N HIS A 121 -5.57 -18.65 -4.22
CA HIS A 121 -4.20 -18.16 -3.97
C HIS A 121 -3.62 -18.76 -2.68
N PRO A 122 -3.57 -20.10 -2.55
CA PRO A 122 -3.00 -20.74 -1.36
C PRO A 122 -1.52 -20.33 -1.22
N ASP A 123 -1.10 -20.05 0.01
CA ASP A 123 0.29 -19.71 0.38
C ASP A 123 0.87 -18.46 -0.32
N ASP A 124 0.04 -17.61 -0.93
CA ASP A 124 0.49 -16.34 -1.51
C ASP A 124 0.63 -15.26 -0.43
N ALA A 125 1.89 -14.88 -0.16
CA ALA A 125 2.21 -13.85 0.85
C ALA A 125 1.57 -12.49 0.53
N ARG A 126 1.37 -12.15 -0.76
CA ARG A 126 0.75 -10.88 -1.20
C ARG A 126 -0.74 -10.87 -0.90
N CYS A 127 -1.43 -11.99 -1.17
CA CYS A 127 -2.81 -12.17 -0.77
C CYS A 127 -2.96 -12.07 0.76
N ASN A 128 -2.12 -12.76 1.52
CA ASN A 128 -2.13 -12.70 2.98
C ASN A 128 -1.96 -11.26 3.50
N GLN A 129 -1.07 -10.48 2.89
CA GLN A 129 -0.87 -9.08 3.26
C GLN A 129 -2.11 -8.22 2.95
N MET A 130 -2.78 -8.45 1.84
CA MET A 130 -4.05 -7.77 1.52
C MET A 130 -5.12 -8.04 2.57
N LEU A 131 -5.30 -9.31 2.96
CA LEU A 131 -6.31 -9.67 3.95
C LEU A 131 -5.97 -9.16 5.37
N GLN A 132 -4.69 -9.03 5.71
CA GLN A 132 -4.28 -8.34 6.95
C GLN A 132 -4.64 -6.86 6.93
N THR A 133 -4.53 -6.19 5.78
CA THR A 133 -4.99 -4.80 5.62
C THR A 133 -6.50 -4.69 5.77
N LEU A 134 -7.28 -5.65 5.25
CA LEU A 134 -8.73 -5.73 5.48
C LEU A 134 -9.07 -5.88 6.96
N GLN A 135 -8.32 -6.70 7.71
CA GLN A 135 -8.53 -6.83 9.16
C GLN A 135 -8.31 -5.51 9.90
N LEU A 136 -7.29 -4.73 9.51
CA LEU A 136 -7.06 -3.39 10.07
C LEU A 136 -8.24 -2.46 9.77
N HIS A 137 -8.74 -2.43 8.55
CA HIS A 137 -9.90 -1.63 8.15
C HIS A 137 -11.14 -2.00 8.98
N CYS A 138 -11.46 -3.28 9.07
CA CYS A 138 -12.61 -3.75 9.85
C CYS A 138 -12.47 -3.52 11.35
N SER A 139 -11.24 -3.54 11.88
CA SER A 139 -10.99 -3.25 13.30
C SER A 139 -11.22 -1.78 13.64
N SER A 140 -11.01 -0.86 12.71
CA SER A 140 -11.27 0.58 12.90
C SER A 140 -12.75 0.96 12.81
N LYS A 141 -13.61 0.08 12.29
CA LYS A 141 -15.06 0.29 12.14
C LYS A 141 -15.90 -0.33 13.27
N ARG A 142 -15.27 -1.05 14.20
CA ARG A 142 -15.90 -1.63 15.40
C ARG A 142 -15.77 -0.70 16.61
#